data_f59eeeab90293d3c90bc5a19616d6e42
#
_entry.id   f59eeeab90293d3c90bc5a19616d6e42
#
_cell.length_a   1.000
_cell.length_b   1.000
_cell.length_c   1.000
_cell.angle_alpha   90.00
_cell.angle_beta   90.00
_cell.angle_gamma   90.00
#
_symmetry.space_group_name_H-M   'P 1'
#
loop_
_entity.id
_entity.type
_entity.pdbx_description
1 polymer ?
#
loop_
_entity_poly.entity_id
_entity_poly.type
_entity_poly.pdbx_seq_one_letter_code
_entity_poly.pdbx_strand_id
1 'polypeptide(L)'
;AAVTRCELLAHGEFADQWTTVELTPAQEDGHVVYRGIFTAPDDVELIWYHFRLSWADGGTSCYGKNGLCAWDAVEPWQLTVYDDTHKTPAWFGRGVTYQIFPDRFRRAKSRDVAGLVGPRTLHENWDELPEYRPNAEGEITCSDFFGGDLQGITEKLDYLASLGVTTLYLCPIFEASTNHRYDTACYERIDPLLGDEEDFRSLCAAAKERNIHVLLDGVFSHTGSDSIYFNREGRYGDGGAYLSLIHISEPTR
;
A
#
# COMPACT_ATOMS: atom_id res chain seq x y z
N ALA A 1 37.61 0.41 25.25
CA ALA A 1 38.53 -0.56 24.63
C ALA A 1 38.62 -0.31 23.14
N ALA A 2 39.73 -0.65 22.47
CA ALA A 2 39.86 -0.56 21.04
C ALA A 2 39.21 -1.78 20.37
N VAL A 3 38.58 -1.59 19.21
CA VAL A 3 38.07 -2.69 18.38
C VAL A 3 39.26 -3.38 17.73
N THR A 4 39.35 -4.69 17.88
CA THR A 4 40.43 -5.53 17.32
C THR A 4 39.99 -6.30 16.09
N ARG A 5 38.66 -6.55 15.96
CA ARG A 5 38.02 -7.23 14.82
C ARG A 5 36.60 -6.71 14.61
N CYS A 6 36.24 -6.55 13.38
CA CYS A 6 34.86 -6.20 12.98
C CYS A 6 34.40 -7.18 11.90
N GLU A 7 33.23 -7.74 12.06
CA GLU A 7 32.63 -8.70 11.14
C GLU A 7 31.20 -8.29 10.82
N LEU A 8 30.84 -8.37 9.55
CA LEU A 8 29.45 -8.35 9.11
C LEU A 8 28.90 -9.76 9.23
N LEU A 9 27.76 -9.90 9.89
CA LEU A 9 26.96 -11.13 9.92
C LEU A 9 25.65 -10.89 9.19
N ALA A 10 25.33 -11.74 8.21
CA ALA A 10 24.14 -11.64 7.41
C ALA A 10 23.48 -13.01 7.23
N HIS A 11 22.15 -13.04 7.18
CA HIS A 11 21.38 -14.24 6.84
C HIS A 11 20.13 -13.86 6.03
N GLY A 12 19.69 -14.74 5.15
CA GLY A 12 18.40 -14.65 4.47
C GLY A 12 17.23 -14.87 5.43
N GLU A 13 16.03 -14.40 5.09
CA GLU A 13 14.81 -14.51 5.92
C GLU A 13 14.54 -15.95 6.37
N PHE A 14 14.78 -16.92 5.51
CA PHE A 14 14.53 -18.35 5.77
C PHE A 14 15.80 -19.19 5.84
N ALA A 15 16.97 -18.54 5.94
CA ALA A 15 18.24 -19.26 5.97
C ALA A 15 18.62 -19.71 7.38
N ASP A 16 19.04 -20.95 7.53
CA ASP A 16 19.49 -21.50 8.81
C ASP A 16 20.94 -21.10 9.16
N GLN A 17 21.68 -20.52 8.22
CA GLN A 17 23.09 -20.22 8.38
C GLN A 17 23.41 -18.75 8.18
N TRP A 18 24.37 -18.26 8.99
CA TRP A 18 24.91 -16.92 8.88
C TRP A 18 26.09 -16.87 7.91
N THR A 19 26.08 -15.91 7.01
CA THR A 19 27.26 -15.53 6.25
C THR A 19 28.06 -14.52 7.08
N THR A 20 29.37 -14.78 7.24
CA THR A 20 30.27 -13.87 7.97
C THR A 20 31.29 -13.28 7.02
N VAL A 21 31.42 -11.97 7.02
CA VAL A 21 32.44 -11.24 6.26
C VAL A 21 33.32 -10.46 7.24
N GLU A 22 34.61 -10.77 7.26
CA GLU A 22 35.59 -10.01 8.06
C GLU A 22 35.89 -8.67 7.37
N LEU A 23 35.83 -7.58 8.13
CA LEU A 23 36.05 -6.23 7.64
C LEU A 23 37.47 -5.76 7.97
N THR A 24 38.13 -5.15 7.00
CA THR A 24 39.50 -4.65 7.15
C THR A 24 39.50 -3.21 7.65
N PRO A 25 40.28 -2.87 8.70
CA PRO A 25 40.40 -1.50 9.18
C PRO A 25 41.21 -0.62 8.20
N ALA A 26 40.77 0.61 8.02
CA ALA A 26 41.46 1.67 7.27
C ALA A 26 41.44 2.98 8.08
N GLN A 27 42.44 3.84 7.87
CA GLN A 27 42.48 5.18 8.48
C GLN A 27 41.91 6.20 7.49
N GLU A 28 40.87 6.92 7.91
CA GLU A 28 40.22 7.96 7.09
C GLU A 28 39.84 9.13 8.00
N ASP A 29 40.33 10.33 7.64
CA ASP A 29 40.03 11.59 8.34
C ASP A 29 40.19 11.52 9.88
N GLY A 30 41.21 10.80 10.34
CA GLY A 30 41.51 10.62 11.77
C GLY A 30 40.64 9.57 12.47
N HIS A 31 39.81 8.85 11.75
CA HIS A 31 38.94 7.76 12.26
C HIS A 31 39.36 6.39 11.69
N VAL A 32 39.08 5.34 12.44
CA VAL A 32 39.22 3.97 11.95
C VAL A 32 37.87 3.57 11.31
N VAL A 33 37.91 3.27 10.01
CA VAL A 33 36.76 2.77 9.24
C VAL A 33 37.00 1.31 8.89
N TYR A 34 36.00 0.46 9.07
CA TYR A 34 36.06 -0.96 8.70
C TYR A 34 35.34 -1.18 7.37
N ARG A 35 36.02 -1.84 6.41
CA ARG A 35 35.51 -2.06 5.06
C ARG A 35 35.56 -3.53 4.67
N GLY A 36 34.57 -3.97 3.92
CA GLY A 36 34.49 -5.29 3.31
C GLY A 36 33.47 -5.32 2.19
N ILE A 37 33.43 -6.42 1.47
CA ILE A 37 32.48 -6.65 0.39
C ILE A 37 31.60 -7.85 0.81
N PHE A 38 30.31 -7.61 0.85
CA PHE A 38 29.29 -8.64 0.96
C PHE A 38 28.64 -8.80 -0.42
N THR A 39 28.62 -10.03 -0.93
CA THR A 39 27.91 -10.34 -2.17
C THR A 39 26.56 -10.90 -1.81
N ALA A 40 25.50 -10.21 -2.21
CA ALA A 40 24.13 -10.70 -2.05
C ALA A 40 23.90 -11.94 -2.93
N PRO A 41 23.02 -12.85 -2.55
CA PRO A 41 22.60 -13.97 -3.39
C PRO A 41 21.90 -13.47 -4.67
N ASP A 42 21.84 -14.34 -5.69
CA ASP A 42 21.15 -14.05 -6.95
C ASP A 42 19.62 -14.17 -6.81
N ASP A 43 19.14 -14.90 -5.80
CA ASP A 43 17.72 -15.11 -5.55
C ASP A 43 17.10 -13.91 -4.82
N VAL A 44 15.82 -13.64 -5.13
CA VAL A 44 15.02 -12.59 -4.46
C VAL A 44 14.78 -12.97 -3.01
N GLU A 45 15.34 -12.21 -2.07
CA GLU A 45 15.12 -12.45 -0.65
C GLU A 45 15.30 -11.20 0.22
N LEU A 46 14.88 -11.29 1.48
CA LEU A 46 15.21 -10.34 2.54
C LEU A 46 16.43 -10.85 3.29
N ILE A 47 17.44 -10.00 3.42
CA ILE A 47 18.66 -10.29 4.15
C ILE A 47 18.68 -9.43 5.40
N TRP A 48 18.89 -10.03 6.53
CA TRP A 48 19.06 -9.37 7.82
C TRP A 48 20.53 -9.35 8.18
N TYR A 49 21.08 -8.20 8.57
CA TYR A 49 22.49 -8.08 8.90
C TYR A 49 22.75 -7.16 10.08
N HIS A 50 23.84 -7.43 10.76
CA HIS A 50 24.40 -6.59 11.81
C HIS A 50 25.92 -6.78 11.87
N PHE A 51 26.61 -6.00 12.71
CA PHE A 51 28.04 -6.13 12.88
C PHE A 51 28.36 -6.75 14.22
N ARG A 52 29.39 -7.60 14.27
CA ARG A 52 30.00 -8.10 15.48
C ARG A 52 31.36 -7.44 15.68
N LEU A 53 31.59 -6.90 16.86
CA LEU A 53 32.82 -6.23 17.26
C LEU A 53 33.53 -7.07 18.34
N SER A 54 34.82 -7.32 18.15
CA SER A 54 35.69 -7.88 19.22
C SER A 54 36.57 -6.76 19.78
N TRP A 55 36.73 -6.73 21.08
CA TRP A 55 37.43 -5.71 21.80
C TRP A 55 38.79 -6.20 22.32
N ALA A 56 39.73 -5.29 22.57
CA ALA A 56 41.07 -5.61 23.02
C ALA A 56 41.11 -6.28 24.42
N ASP A 57 40.07 -6.16 25.22
CA ASP A 57 39.91 -6.81 26.51
C ASP A 57 39.32 -8.25 26.42
N GLY A 58 39.08 -8.73 25.19
CA GLY A 58 38.51 -10.04 24.91
C GLY A 58 36.98 -10.06 24.88
N GLY A 59 36.30 -8.94 25.14
CA GLY A 59 34.86 -8.83 25.05
C GLY A 59 34.37 -8.81 23.62
N THR A 60 33.07 -9.08 23.43
CA THR A 60 32.36 -8.97 22.15
C THR A 60 31.07 -8.17 22.30
N SER A 61 30.66 -7.44 21.26
CA SER A 61 29.40 -6.73 21.20
C SER A 61 28.87 -6.78 19.79
N CYS A 62 27.55 -6.54 19.63
CA CYS A 62 26.92 -6.36 18.35
C CYS A 62 26.57 -4.89 18.12
N TYR A 63 26.48 -4.50 16.86
CA TYR A 63 26.02 -3.18 16.45
C TYR A 63 24.93 -3.33 15.39
N GLY A 64 23.75 -2.84 15.69
CA GLY A 64 22.55 -2.88 14.87
C GLY A 64 21.81 -1.55 14.87
N LYS A 65 20.54 -1.54 14.44
CA LYS A 65 19.67 -0.36 14.43
C LYS A 65 19.58 0.32 15.80
N ASN A 66 19.58 -0.47 16.86
CA ASN A 66 19.51 -0.02 18.25
C ASN A 66 20.90 0.34 18.85
N GLY A 67 21.93 0.42 18.02
CA GLY A 67 23.27 0.77 18.44
C GLY A 67 24.09 -0.40 18.96
N LEU A 68 25.04 -0.12 19.85
CA LEU A 68 25.92 -1.13 20.44
C LEU A 68 25.19 -1.89 21.56
N CYS A 69 25.12 -3.22 21.46
CA CYS A 69 24.36 -4.07 22.37
C CYS A 69 24.95 -5.49 22.46
N ALA A 70 24.34 -6.33 23.30
CA ALA A 70 24.63 -7.77 23.35
C ALA A 70 24.01 -8.50 22.14
N TRP A 71 24.49 -9.74 21.91
CA TRP A 71 24.06 -10.57 20.78
C TRP A 71 22.54 -10.81 20.73
N ASP A 72 21.94 -11.08 21.87
CA ASP A 72 20.51 -11.39 22.02
C ASP A 72 19.59 -10.17 21.98
N ALA A 73 20.18 -8.97 21.97
CA ALA A 73 19.46 -7.71 21.96
C ALA A 73 19.61 -6.93 20.63
N VAL A 74 20.38 -7.45 19.66
CA VAL A 74 20.65 -6.72 18.42
C VAL A 74 19.44 -6.67 17.51
N GLU A 75 19.11 -5.46 17.03
CA GLU A 75 18.12 -5.23 16.00
C GLU A 75 18.85 -5.12 14.64
N PRO A 76 18.73 -6.13 13.76
CA PRO A 76 19.44 -6.12 12.48
C PRO A 76 18.87 -5.09 11.52
N TRP A 77 19.69 -4.63 10.57
CA TRP A 77 19.23 -3.94 9.38
C TRP A 77 18.74 -4.95 8.35
N GLN A 78 17.84 -4.49 7.50
CA GLN A 78 17.33 -5.22 6.35
C GLN A 78 18.00 -4.75 5.08
N LEU A 79 18.41 -5.69 4.24
CA LEU A 79 18.80 -5.50 2.85
C LEU A 79 17.83 -6.31 1.99
N THR A 80 17.20 -5.67 1.00
CA THR A 80 16.28 -6.33 0.08
C THR A 80 16.99 -6.64 -1.23
N VAL A 81 17.06 -7.92 -1.59
CA VAL A 81 17.42 -8.37 -2.93
C VAL A 81 16.12 -8.52 -3.71
N TYR A 82 15.99 -7.78 -4.81
CA TYR A 82 14.75 -7.75 -5.61
C TYR A 82 15.04 -8.02 -7.08
N ASP A 83 14.03 -8.54 -7.79
CA ASP A 83 14.08 -8.71 -9.23
C ASP A 83 14.02 -7.34 -9.92
N ASP A 84 15.12 -6.94 -10.56
CA ASP A 84 15.24 -5.66 -11.24
C ASP A 84 14.57 -5.61 -12.61
N THR A 85 13.95 -6.71 -13.05
CA THR A 85 13.12 -6.73 -14.26
C THR A 85 11.84 -5.91 -14.06
N HIS A 86 11.34 -5.83 -12.82
CA HIS A 86 10.21 -5.00 -12.43
C HIS A 86 10.65 -3.58 -12.05
N LYS A 87 10.69 -2.70 -13.04
CA LYS A 87 11.14 -1.32 -12.84
C LYS A 87 10.00 -0.40 -12.42
N THR A 88 10.19 0.29 -11.31
CA THR A 88 9.31 1.42 -10.96
C THR A 88 9.41 2.48 -12.05
N PRO A 89 8.27 3.01 -12.55
CA PRO A 89 8.29 4.08 -13.56
C PRO A 89 9.12 5.29 -13.10
N ALA A 90 9.92 5.85 -13.99
CA ALA A 90 10.85 6.94 -13.66
C ALA A 90 10.16 8.22 -13.17
N TRP A 91 8.88 8.39 -13.43
CA TRP A 91 8.07 9.52 -12.96
C TRP A 91 7.61 9.36 -11.51
N PHE A 92 7.46 8.11 -11.02
CA PHE A 92 6.97 7.85 -9.66
C PHE A 92 7.99 8.34 -8.62
N GLY A 93 7.49 9.02 -7.58
CA GLY A 93 8.35 9.62 -6.56
C GLY A 93 9.03 10.94 -6.99
N ARG A 94 8.71 11.46 -8.19
CA ARG A 94 9.16 12.78 -8.65
C ARG A 94 7.95 13.71 -8.77
N GLY A 95 8.01 14.85 -8.08
CA GLY A 95 6.93 15.85 -8.08
C GLY A 95 5.94 15.64 -6.91
N VAL A 96 4.71 16.07 -7.11
CA VAL A 96 3.66 16.08 -6.07
C VAL A 96 2.61 15.02 -6.39
N THR A 97 2.43 14.08 -5.45
CA THR A 97 1.31 13.15 -5.47
C THR A 97 0.17 13.71 -4.64
N TYR A 98 -1.02 13.82 -5.23
CA TYR A 98 -2.22 14.31 -4.57
C TYR A 98 -3.22 13.16 -4.43
N GLN A 99 -3.54 12.79 -3.18
CA GLN A 99 -4.54 11.76 -2.91
C GLN A 99 -5.95 12.34 -2.98
N ILE A 100 -6.84 11.63 -3.67
CA ILE A 100 -8.26 12.00 -3.79
C ILE A 100 -9.11 10.87 -3.19
N PHE A 101 -10.01 11.25 -2.29
CA PHE A 101 -11.16 10.45 -1.88
C PHE A 101 -12.33 10.85 -2.81
N PRO A 102 -12.66 10.06 -3.86
CA PRO A 102 -13.50 10.53 -4.96
C PRO A 102 -14.88 11.03 -4.51
N ASP A 103 -15.53 10.31 -3.61
CA ASP A 103 -16.86 10.67 -3.09
C ASP A 103 -16.91 12.08 -2.46
N ARG A 104 -15.79 12.56 -1.90
CA ARG A 104 -15.69 13.80 -1.12
C ARG A 104 -14.92 14.91 -1.84
N PHE A 105 -14.67 14.79 -3.15
CA PHE A 105 -13.83 15.75 -3.86
C PHE A 105 -14.64 16.77 -4.69
N ARG A 106 -15.43 16.28 -5.66
CA ARG A 106 -16.25 17.14 -6.54
C ARG A 106 -17.35 16.32 -7.19
N ARG A 107 -18.60 16.76 -7.07
CA ARG A 107 -19.75 16.22 -7.81
C ARG A 107 -19.96 17.02 -9.09
N ALA A 108 -19.87 16.37 -10.23
CA ALA A 108 -20.22 16.94 -11.55
C ALA A 108 -21.58 16.44 -12.03
N LYS A 109 -21.89 15.15 -11.82
CA LYS A 109 -23.17 14.52 -12.24
C LYS A 109 -24.00 14.13 -11.02
N SER A 110 -25.34 14.24 -11.14
CA SER A 110 -26.25 13.59 -10.22
C SER A 110 -26.41 12.13 -10.63
N ARG A 111 -26.23 11.20 -9.67
CA ARG A 111 -26.35 9.78 -9.94
C ARG A 111 -27.46 9.17 -9.09
N ASP A 112 -28.21 8.24 -9.69
CA ASP A 112 -29.22 7.46 -8.99
C ASP A 112 -28.55 6.33 -8.22
N VAL A 113 -28.85 6.23 -6.94
CA VAL A 113 -28.35 5.17 -6.06
C VAL A 113 -29.29 3.97 -5.97
N ALA A 114 -30.48 4.03 -6.58
CA ALA A 114 -31.45 2.94 -6.53
C ALA A 114 -30.89 1.66 -7.17
N GLY A 115 -31.03 0.54 -6.49
CA GLY A 115 -30.55 -0.76 -6.99
C GLY A 115 -29.03 -0.99 -6.95
N LEU A 116 -28.26 -0.03 -6.43
CA LEU A 116 -26.81 -0.23 -6.22
C LEU A 116 -26.53 -1.13 -5.02
N VAL A 117 -25.30 -1.63 -4.95
CA VAL A 117 -24.84 -2.52 -3.87
C VAL A 117 -25.03 -1.87 -2.50
N GLY A 118 -25.70 -2.58 -1.58
CA GLY A 118 -25.93 -2.15 -0.21
C GLY A 118 -26.92 -0.98 -0.04
N PRO A 119 -27.32 -0.67 1.18
CA PRO A 119 -28.09 0.53 1.50
C PRO A 119 -27.20 1.75 1.43
N ARG A 120 -27.58 2.74 0.63
CA ARG A 120 -26.82 3.97 0.43
C ARG A 120 -27.72 5.19 0.60
N THR A 121 -27.16 6.22 1.25
CA THR A 121 -27.78 7.53 1.39
C THR A 121 -26.94 8.55 0.62
N LEU A 122 -27.53 9.28 -0.30
CA LEU A 122 -26.85 10.36 -1.01
C LEU A 122 -27.24 11.71 -0.38
N HIS A 123 -26.27 12.45 0.15
CA HIS A 123 -26.46 13.81 0.64
C HIS A 123 -26.86 14.73 -0.51
N GLU A 124 -27.91 15.53 -0.32
CA GLU A 124 -28.35 16.52 -1.30
C GLU A 124 -27.47 17.76 -1.25
N ASN A 125 -27.11 18.19 -0.06
CA ASN A 125 -26.29 19.36 0.17
C ASN A 125 -24.85 18.95 0.51
N TRP A 126 -23.88 19.51 -0.22
CA TRP A 126 -22.45 19.28 -0.02
C TRP A 126 -21.93 19.75 1.35
N ASP A 127 -22.61 20.68 1.98
CA ASP A 127 -22.22 21.28 3.28
C ASP A 127 -22.81 20.50 4.49
N GLU A 128 -23.54 19.41 4.26
CA GLU A 128 -24.03 18.55 5.34
C GLU A 128 -22.88 17.85 6.06
N LEU A 129 -23.13 17.49 7.33
CA LEU A 129 -22.17 16.70 8.09
C LEU A 129 -22.27 15.23 7.68
N PRO A 130 -21.14 14.53 7.51
CA PRO A 130 -21.15 13.09 7.24
C PRO A 130 -21.67 12.33 8.47
N GLU A 131 -22.19 11.12 8.23
CA GLU A 131 -22.57 10.18 9.26
C GLU A 131 -21.32 9.58 9.92
N TYR A 132 -20.87 10.16 11.03
CA TYR A 132 -19.67 9.72 11.76
C TYR A 132 -19.97 9.06 13.10
N ARG A 133 -21.25 9.04 13.50
CA ARG A 133 -21.68 8.43 14.76
C ARG A 133 -22.12 6.99 14.55
N PRO A 134 -21.84 6.10 15.52
CA PRO A 134 -22.38 4.77 15.48
C PRO A 134 -23.93 4.76 15.45
N ASN A 135 -24.49 3.80 14.72
CA ASN A 135 -25.92 3.49 14.72
C ASN A 135 -26.38 2.88 16.08
N ALA A 136 -27.63 2.43 16.18
CA ALA A 136 -28.17 1.84 17.40
C ALA A 136 -27.45 0.54 17.80
N GLU A 137 -26.86 -0.14 16.84
CA GLU A 137 -26.08 -1.37 17.01
C GLU A 137 -24.60 -1.10 17.35
N GLY A 138 -24.16 0.16 17.39
CA GLY A 138 -22.79 0.56 17.69
C GLY A 138 -21.86 0.53 16.46
N GLU A 139 -22.38 0.44 15.25
CA GLU A 139 -21.62 0.33 14.01
C GLU A 139 -21.58 1.67 13.25
N ILE A 140 -20.43 1.96 12.62
CA ILE A 140 -20.28 3.04 11.64
C ILE A 140 -20.40 2.40 10.27
N THR A 141 -21.52 2.63 9.59
CA THR A 141 -21.88 1.93 8.34
C THR A 141 -21.14 2.44 7.11
N CYS A 142 -20.61 3.68 7.14
CA CYS A 142 -19.97 4.34 5.99
C CYS A 142 -20.85 4.30 4.72
N SER A 143 -22.18 4.36 4.89
CA SER A 143 -23.18 4.25 3.82
C SER A 143 -23.70 5.60 3.32
N ASP A 144 -23.19 6.70 3.84
CA ASP A 144 -23.50 8.06 3.43
C ASP A 144 -22.52 8.53 2.33
N PHE A 145 -23.06 9.07 1.26
CA PHE A 145 -22.29 9.50 0.09
C PHE A 145 -22.57 10.98 -0.20
N PHE A 146 -21.55 11.71 -0.65
CA PHE A 146 -21.68 13.06 -1.17
C PHE A 146 -21.69 13.10 -2.70
N GLY A 147 -21.45 11.97 -3.34
CA GLY A 147 -21.58 11.80 -4.77
C GLY A 147 -20.53 12.53 -5.59
N GLY A 148 -19.33 12.74 -5.05
CA GLY A 148 -18.18 13.10 -5.87
C GLY A 148 -17.91 12.02 -6.91
N ASP A 149 -17.49 12.41 -8.11
CA ASP A 149 -17.39 11.52 -9.26
C ASP A 149 -16.15 11.77 -10.14
N LEU A 150 -15.87 10.84 -11.06
CA LEU A 150 -14.71 10.91 -11.96
C LEU A 150 -14.75 12.13 -12.88
N GLN A 151 -15.94 12.55 -13.32
CA GLN A 151 -16.08 13.77 -14.11
C GLN A 151 -15.74 15.01 -13.27
N GLY A 152 -16.14 15.05 -12.00
CA GLY A 152 -15.79 16.14 -11.09
C GLY A 152 -14.28 16.24 -10.87
N ILE A 153 -13.58 15.10 -10.81
CA ILE A 153 -12.10 15.09 -10.77
C ILE A 153 -11.55 15.66 -12.07
N THR A 154 -12.12 15.27 -13.23
CA THR A 154 -11.70 15.76 -14.54
C THR A 154 -11.87 17.29 -14.65
N GLU A 155 -12.97 17.84 -14.15
CA GLU A 155 -13.21 19.30 -14.11
C GLU A 155 -12.19 20.07 -13.26
N LYS A 156 -11.53 19.39 -12.32
CA LYS A 156 -10.55 20.00 -11.41
C LYS A 156 -9.09 19.80 -11.80
N LEU A 157 -8.82 19.17 -12.94
CA LEU A 157 -7.44 18.89 -13.36
C LEU A 157 -6.60 20.16 -13.55
N ASP A 158 -7.17 21.25 -14.06
CA ASP A 158 -6.43 22.51 -14.22
C ASP A 158 -6.06 23.13 -12.87
N TYR A 159 -6.96 23.03 -11.88
CA TYR A 159 -6.66 23.43 -10.52
C TYR A 159 -5.54 22.57 -9.93
N LEU A 160 -5.60 21.25 -10.07
CA LEU A 160 -4.58 20.34 -9.56
C LEU A 160 -3.22 20.58 -10.24
N ALA A 161 -3.21 20.80 -11.57
CA ALA A 161 -2.00 21.18 -12.30
C ALA A 161 -1.41 22.50 -11.78
N SER A 162 -2.24 23.50 -11.46
CA SER A 162 -1.78 24.78 -10.91
C SER A 162 -1.12 24.66 -9.54
N LEU A 163 -1.42 23.59 -8.79
CA LEU A 163 -0.76 23.24 -7.52
C LEU A 163 0.57 22.48 -7.72
N GLY A 164 0.96 22.19 -8.96
CA GLY A 164 2.15 21.41 -9.27
C GLY A 164 1.97 19.89 -9.10
N VAL A 165 0.72 19.40 -9.07
CA VAL A 165 0.43 17.97 -8.98
C VAL A 165 0.89 17.27 -10.25
N THR A 166 1.65 16.19 -10.08
CA THR A 166 2.15 15.34 -11.19
C THR A 166 1.57 13.92 -11.13
N THR A 167 0.98 13.54 -10.00
CA THR A 167 0.35 12.23 -9.83
C THR A 167 -0.92 12.37 -8.99
N LEU A 168 -2.01 11.80 -9.49
CA LEU A 168 -3.25 11.60 -8.72
C LEU A 168 -3.26 10.18 -8.17
N TYR A 169 -3.35 10.05 -6.86
CA TYR A 169 -3.63 8.78 -6.20
C TYR A 169 -5.12 8.74 -5.84
N LEU A 170 -5.89 7.90 -6.52
CA LEU A 170 -7.32 7.75 -6.26
C LEU A 170 -7.54 6.65 -5.24
N CYS A 171 -8.18 6.97 -4.10
CA CYS A 171 -8.77 5.94 -3.25
C CYS A 171 -9.68 5.03 -4.08
N PRO A 172 -10.01 3.81 -3.61
CA PRO A 172 -10.66 2.81 -4.42
C PRO A 172 -11.86 3.34 -5.22
N ILE A 173 -11.92 2.98 -6.51
CA ILE A 173 -12.99 3.41 -7.42
C ILE A 173 -13.92 2.28 -7.85
N PHE A 174 -13.58 1.05 -7.48
CA PHE A 174 -14.36 -0.13 -7.85
C PHE A 174 -15.66 -0.23 -7.05
N GLU A 175 -16.63 -0.99 -7.59
CA GLU A 175 -17.93 -1.21 -6.96
C GLU A 175 -17.77 -1.77 -5.54
N ALA A 176 -18.44 -1.13 -4.58
CA ALA A 176 -18.41 -1.48 -3.17
C ALA A 176 -19.67 -0.98 -2.47
N SER A 177 -19.97 -1.40 -1.25
CA SER A 177 -21.16 -0.92 -0.51
C SER A 177 -20.87 0.35 0.29
N THR A 178 -19.63 0.56 0.74
CA THR A 178 -19.25 1.72 1.56
C THR A 178 -18.72 2.89 0.73
N ASN A 179 -18.76 4.09 1.31
CA ASN A 179 -18.27 5.32 0.66
C ASN A 179 -16.76 5.33 0.42
N HIS A 180 -15.98 4.61 1.22
CA HIS A 180 -14.52 4.48 1.07
C HIS A 180 -14.09 3.40 0.07
N ARG A 181 -14.98 2.46 -0.27
CA ARG A 181 -14.79 1.39 -1.27
C ARG A 181 -13.64 0.41 -1.00
N TYR A 182 -13.13 0.36 0.24
CA TYR A 182 -12.18 -0.67 0.63
C TYR A 182 -12.80 -2.06 0.79
N ASP A 183 -14.12 -2.17 0.82
CA ASP A 183 -14.92 -3.38 0.78
C ASP A 183 -15.33 -3.73 -0.66
N THR A 184 -14.36 -3.84 -1.57
CA THR A 184 -14.60 -4.06 -2.99
C THR A 184 -15.56 -5.23 -3.25
N ALA A 185 -16.66 -4.94 -3.95
CA ALA A 185 -17.66 -5.94 -4.36
C ALA A 185 -17.35 -6.56 -5.73
N CYS A 186 -16.75 -5.78 -6.64
CA CYS A 186 -16.33 -6.26 -7.95
C CYS A 186 -15.15 -5.44 -8.46
N TYR A 187 -14.01 -6.10 -8.75
CA TYR A 187 -12.82 -5.44 -9.30
C TYR A 187 -12.91 -5.13 -10.79
N GLU A 188 -13.90 -5.67 -11.49
CA GLU A 188 -14.07 -5.48 -12.93
C GLU A 188 -15.00 -4.32 -13.28
N ARG A 189 -15.63 -3.70 -12.27
CA ARG A 189 -16.58 -2.61 -12.48
C ARG A 189 -16.25 -1.40 -11.62
N ILE A 190 -16.28 -0.24 -12.23
CA ILE A 190 -16.23 1.04 -11.50
C ILE A 190 -17.57 1.21 -10.76
N ASP A 191 -17.52 1.77 -9.55
CA ASP A 191 -18.73 2.07 -8.78
C ASP A 191 -19.62 3.04 -9.57
N PRO A 192 -20.89 2.68 -9.85
CA PRO A 192 -21.80 3.52 -10.61
C PRO A 192 -22.02 4.93 -10.02
N LEU A 193 -21.77 5.12 -8.72
CA LEU A 193 -21.77 6.47 -8.11
C LEU A 193 -20.63 7.34 -8.60
N LEU A 194 -19.49 6.75 -8.95
CA LEU A 194 -18.33 7.50 -9.44
C LEU A 194 -18.37 7.72 -10.96
N GLY A 195 -18.97 6.82 -11.69
CA GLY A 195 -18.98 6.87 -13.14
C GLY A 195 -18.94 5.50 -13.78
N ASP A 196 -18.45 5.47 -14.98
CA ASP A 196 -18.24 4.28 -15.78
C ASP A 196 -16.82 4.25 -16.37
N GLU A 197 -16.55 3.26 -17.20
CA GLU A 197 -15.25 3.11 -17.84
C GLU A 197 -14.91 4.27 -18.79
N GLU A 198 -15.90 4.86 -19.44
CA GLU A 198 -15.70 6.00 -20.34
C GLU A 198 -15.37 7.28 -19.56
N ASP A 199 -16.02 7.52 -18.41
CA ASP A 199 -15.67 8.61 -17.50
C ASP A 199 -14.21 8.46 -17.02
N PHE A 200 -13.78 7.21 -16.72
CA PHE A 200 -12.39 6.96 -16.30
C PHE A 200 -11.38 7.13 -17.44
N ARG A 201 -11.70 6.66 -18.65
CA ARG A 201 -10.86 6.87 -19.84
C ARG A 201 -10.68 8.35 -20.13
N SER A 202 -11.76 9.13 -20.01
CA SER A 202 -11.76 10.57 -20.20
C SER A 202 -10.88 11.27 -19.16
N LEU A 203 -10.97 10.88 -17.89
CA LEU A 203 -10.09 11.38 -16.83
C LEU A 203 -8.61 11.10 -17.14
N CYS A 204 -8.28 9.86 -17.51
CA CYS A 204 -6.90 9.48 -17.84
C CYS A 204 -6.36 10.27 -19.04
N ALA A 205 -7.17 10.45 -20.09
CA ALA A 205 -6.78 11.23 -21.27
C ALA A 205 -6.51 12.70 -20.91
N ALA A 206 -7.44 13.33 -20.18
CA ALA A 206 -7.31 14.73 -19.77
C ALA A 206 -6.16 14.95 -18.77
N ALA A 207 -5.89 14.01 -17.88
CA ALA A 207 -4.74 14.04 -16.96
C ALA A 207 -3.42 13.95 -17.74
N LYS A 208 -3.35 13.06 -18.74
CA LYS A 208 -2.16 12.90 -19.61
C LYS A 208 -1.80 14.18 -20.36
N GLU A 209 -2.79 14.92 -20.86
CA GLU A 209 -2.57 16.22 -21.52
C GLU A 209 -1.91 17.25 -20.61
N ARG A 210 -2.05 17.10 -19.29
CA ARG A 210 -1.47 17.96 -18.24
C ARG A 210 -0.21 17.38 -17.60
N ASN A 211 0.33 16.30 -18.16
CA ASN A 211 1.44 15.52 -17.58
C ASN A 211 1.16 15.05 -16.15
N ILE A 212 -0.09 14.71 -15.86
CA ILE A 212 -0.52 14.12 -14.58
C ILE A 212 -0.73 12.62 -14.79
N HIS A 213 -0.07 11.82 -13.97
CA HIS A 213 -0.25 10.38 -13.93
C HIS A 213 -1.41 10.01 -12.99
N VAL A 214 -2.15 8.97 -13.31
CA VAL A 214 -3.21 8.43 -12.46
C VAL A 214 -2.74 7.12 -11.86
N LEU A 215 -2.82 7.02 -10.52
CA LEU A 215 -2.52 5.84 -9.73
C LEU A 215 -3.80 5.40 -9.01
N LEU A 216 -4.18 4.13 -9.16
CA LEU A 216 -5.35 3.55 -8.51
C LEU A 216 -4.95 2.81 -7.23
N ASP A 217 -5.80 2.90 -6.22
CA ASP A 217 -5.72 2.05 -5.05
C ASP A 217 -6.19 0.62 -5.40
N GLY A 218 -5.33 -0.35 -5.19
CA GLY A 218 -5.61 -1.76 -5.42
C GLY A 218 -5.80 -2.52 -4.11
N VAL A 219 -7.04 -2.72 -3.70
CA VAL A 219 -7.40 -3.44 -2.46
C VAL A 219 -7.37 -4.94 -2.72
N PHE A 220 -6.18 -5.55 -2.84
CA PHE A 220 -6.03 -6.96 -3.20
C PHE A 220 -5.91 -7.92 -2.02
N SER A 221 -5.84 -7.40 -0.79
CA SER A 221 -5.68 -8.21 0.43
C SER A 221 -7.00 -8.80 0.95
N HIS A 222 -8.13 -8.23 0.57
CA HIS A 222 -9.46 -8.65 0.99
C HIS A 222 -10.53 -8.12 0.03
N THR A 223 -11.77 -8.56 0.21
CA THR A 223 -12.94 -8.15 -0.56
C THR A 223 -14.14 -7.95 0.37
N GLY A 224 -15.16 -7.26 -0.07
CA GLY A 224 -16.42 -7.13 0.67
C GLY A 224 -17.11 -8.47 0.88
N SER A 225 -17.80 -8.63 2.00
CA SER A 225 -18.57 -9.86 2.27
C SER A 225 -19.71 -10.06 1.27
N ASP A 226 -20.21 -8.99 0.70
CA ASP A 226 -21.26 -8.95 -0.33
C ASP A 226 -20.71 -8.97 -1.77
N SER A 227 -19.39 -9.17 -1.95
CA SER A 227 -18.75 -9.21 -3.26
C SER A 227 -19.18 -10.42 -4.10
N ILE A 228 -19.00 -10.33 -5.41
CA ILE A 228 -19.20 -11.47 -6.33
C ILE A 228 -18.24 -12.62 -6.03
N TYR A 229 -17.13 -12.35 -5.34
CA TYR A 229 -16.09 -13.33 -4.99
C TYR A 229 -16.42 -14.08 -3.71
N PHE A 230 -17.02 -13.40 -2.71
CA PHE A 230 -17.37 -13.98 -1.42
C PHE A 230 -18.83 -14.36 -1.31
N ASN A 231 -19.74 -13.55 -1.86
CA ASN A 231 -21.18 -13.78 -1.99
C ASN A 231 -21.87 -14.28 -0.69
N ARG A 232 -21.46 -13.75 0.48
CA ARG A 232 -21.97 -14.18 1.78
C ARG A 232 -23.50 -14.15 1.87
N GLU A 233 -24.11 -13.16 1.23
CA GLU A 233 -25.54 -12.89 1.30
C GLU A 233 -26.34 -13.57 0.18
N GLY A 234 -25.67 -14.37 -0.65
CA GLY A 234 -26.32 -15.12 -1.73
C GLY A 234 -26.86 -14.27 -2.88
N ARG A 235 -26.47 -13.00 -3.00
CA ARG A 235 -26.98 -12.06 -4.04
C ARG A 235 -26.72 -12.52 -5.45
N TYR A 236 -25.65 -13.28 -5.66
CA TYR A 236 -25.20 -13.74 -6.99
C TYR A 236 -25.57 -15.21 -7.25
N GLY A 237 -26.51 -15.78 -6.43
CA GLY A 237 -26.96 -17.16 -6.56
C GLY A 237 -25.89 -18.20 -6.23
N ASP A 238 -26.21 -19.47 -6.54
CA ASP A 238 -25.36 -20.63 -6.19
C ASP A 238 -24.07 -20.72 -7.03
N GLY A 239 -23.93 -19.91 -8.08
CA GLY A 239 -22.75 -19.86 -8.94
C GLY A 239 -21.65 -18.89 -8.47
N GLY A 240 -21.85 -18.21 -7.34
CA GLY A 240 -20.87 -17.29 -6.78
C GLY A 240 -19.63 -18.00 -6.26
N ALA A 241 -18.47 -17.32 -6.28
CA ALA A 241 -17.19 -17.89 -5.86
C ALA A 241 -17.12 -18.26 -4.36
N TYR A 242 -18.09 -17.81 -3.55
CA TYR A 242 -18.19 -18.11 -2.12
C TYR A 242 -18.10 -19.60 -1.77
N LEU A 243 -18.77 -20.47 -2.54
CA LEU A 243 -18.69 -21.92 -2.32
C LEU A 243 -17.29 -22.47 -2.54
N SER A 244 -16.52 -21.87 -3.44
CA SER A 244 -15.12 -22.23 -3.65
C SER A 244 -14.21 -21.75 -2.52
N LEU A 245 -14.47 -20.57 -1.97
CA LEU A 245 -13.66 -19.98 -0.87
C LEU A 245 -13.91 -20.69 0.47
N ILE A 246 -15.12 -21.16 0.75
CA ILE A 246 -15.43 -21.96 1.95
C ILE A 246 -14.60 -23.25 1.98
N HIS A 247 -14.40 -23.90 0.83
CA HIS A 247 -13.58 -25.11 0.76
C HIS A 247 -12.08 -24.86 0.97
N ILE A 248 -11.62 -23.62 0.81
CA ILE A 248 -10.21 -23.24 1.03
C ILE A 248 -9.99 -22.86 2.50
N SER A 249 -11.00 -22.35 3.20
CA SER A 249 -10.90 -21.85 4.57
C SER A 249 -11.26 -22.85 5.67
N GLU A 250 -11.84 -24.01 5.34
CA GLU A 250 -12.05 -25.07 6.33
C GLU A 250 -10.73 -25.83 6.55
N PRO A 251 -10.16 -25.81 7.78
CA PRO A 251 -9.07 -26.69 8.10
C PRO A 251 -9.60 -28.13 7.99
N THR A 252 -8.97 -28.92 7.15
CA THR A 252 -9.15 -30.38 7.13
C THR A 252 -8.96 -30.89 8.54
N ARG A 253 -10.05 -31.35 9.18
CA ARG A 253 -10.02 -32.07 10.45
C ARG A 253 -9.42 -33.47 10.25
#